data_a44764f4f6f07ad349c37ca04ab9c67f
#
_entry.id   a44764f4f6f07ad349c37ca04ab9c67f
#
_cell.length_a   1.000
_cell.length_b   1.000
_cell.length_c   1.000
_cell.angle_alpha   90.00
_cell.angle_beta   90.00
_cell.angle_gamma   90.00
#
_symmetry.space_group_name_H-M   'P 1'
#
loop_
_entity.id
_entity.type
_entity.pdbx_description
1 polymer ?
#
loop_
_entity_poly.entity_id
_entity_poly.type
_entity_poly.pdbx_seq_one_letter_code
_entity_poly.pdbx_strand_id
1 'polypeptide(L)'
;MDNVRINNNSVAAIVDWELCTLGDPLADLGTVIASWSNKNETDTPFIYSPSLSDGFPSRQEIIDIYESKSSLNLDDIEFYVRLSFWKHAMIMEGVYVRYSLGYYGNVDKKDVDAFGQRTLSFAKKASNKNLLKEIF
;
A
#
# COMPACT_ATOMS: atom_id res chain seq x y z
N MET A 1 -9.18 -1.02 0.35
CA MET A 1 -10.26 -1.79 -0.34
C MET A 1 -11.51 -0.95 -0.60
N ASP A 2 -11.44 0.35 -0.40
CA ASP A 2 -12.60 1.25 -0.49
C ASP A 2 -13.20 1.32 -1.91
N ASN A 3 -12.38 1.00 -2.91
CA ASN A 3 -12.75 1.04 -4.33
C ASN A 3 -13.29 -0.29 -4.88
N VAL A 4 -13.52 -1.29 -4.03
CA VAL A 4 -14.09 -2.58 -4.40
C VAL A 4 -15.54 -2.66 -3.92
N ARG A 5 -16.48 -2.90 -4.83
CA ARG A 5 -17.89 -3.12 -4.53
C ARG A 5 -18.20 -4.60 -4.54
N ILE A 6 -18.75 -5.09 -3.44
CA ILE A 6 -19.13 -6.50 -3.26
C ILE A 6 -20.66 -6.63 -3.32
N ASN A 7 -21.13 -7.63 -4.04
CA ASN A 7 -22.52 -8.03 -4.08
C ASN A 7 -22.60 -9.57 -4.06
N ASN A 8 -23.40 -10.13 -3.16
CA ASN A 8 -23.59 -11.58 -3.01
C ASN A 8 -22.23 -12.37 -2.97
N ASN A 9 -21.31 -11.95 -2.13
CA ASN A 9 -19.96 -12.53 -1.95
C ASN A 9 -19.10 -12.55 -3.22
N SER A 10 -19.41 -11.72 -4.21
CA SER A 10 -18.62 -11.58 -5.44
C SER A 10 -18.24 -10.12 -5.66
N VAL A 11 -17.08 -9.89 -6.29
CA VAL A 11 -16.69 -8.56 -6.73
C VAL A 11 -17.67 -8.13 -7.84
N ALA A 12 -18.47 -7.11 -7.57
CA ALA A 12 -19.43 -6.56 -8.53
C ALA A 12 -18.82 -5.47 -9.40
N ALA A 13 -17.92 -4.66 -8.83
CA ALA A 13 -17.22 -3.61 -9.56
C ALA A 13 -15.95 -3.17 -8.81
N ILE A 14 -15.02 -2.63 -9.58
CA ILE A 14 -13.91 -1.80 -9.09
C ILE A 14 -14.18 -0.39 -9.59
N VAL A 15 -14.11 0.60 -8.69
CA VAL A 15 -14.41 2.01 -8.96
C VAL A 15 -13.17 2.88 -8.76
N ASP A 16 -13.30 4.19 -9.03
CA ASP A 16 -12.24 5.18 -8.83
C ASP A 16 -11.05 5.01 -9.80
N TRP A 17 -11.38 4.95 -11.08
CA TRP A 17 -10.40 4.77 -12.17
C TRP A 17 -9.77 6.08 -12.67
N GLU A 18 -10.05 7.20 -12.05
CA GLU A 18 -9.62 8.53 -12.52
C GLU A 18 -8.10 8.70 -12.61
N LEU A 19 -7.35 7.95 -11.80
CA LEU A 19 -5.87 7.95 -11.82
C LEU A 19 -5.26 6.76 -12.54
N CYS A 20 -6.06 5.93 -13.22
CA CYS A 20 -5.51 4.78 -13.93
C CYS A 20 -4.75 5.23 -15.19
N THR A 21 -3.68 4.52 -15.49
CA THR A 21 -2.87 4.73 -16.69
C THR A 21 -2.54 3.38 -17.34
N LEU A 22 -2.19 3.42 -18.63
CA LEU A 22 -1.58 2.27 -19.27
C LEU A 22 -0.11 2.16 -18.82
N GLY A 23 0.28 1.00 -18.32
CA GLY A 23 1.62 0.78 -17.80
C GLY A 23 1.88 -0.69 -17.49
N ASP A 24 2.95 -0.96 -16.75
CA ASP A 24 3.30 -2.30 -16.34
C ASP A 24 2.33 -2.78 -15.24
N PRO A 25 1.65 -3.94 -15.42
CA PRO A 25 0.73 -4.50 -14.43
C PRO A 25 1.38 -4.81 -13.08
N LEU A 26 2.70 -5.03 -13.03
CA LEU A 26 3.41 -5.26 -11.78
C LEU A 26 3.39 -4.04 -10.86
N ALA A 27 3.15 -2.84 -11.39
CA ALA A 27 2.95 -1.63 -10.57
C ALA A 27 1.69 -1.74 -9.69
N ASP A 28 0.62 -2.35 -10.21
CA ASP A 28 -0.60 -2.59 -9.45
C ASP A 28 -0.40 -3.68 -8.40
N LEU A 29 0.22 -4.80 -8.79
CA LEU A 29 0.56 -5.87 -7.84
C LEU A 29 1.49 -5.34 -6.73
N GLY A 30 2.51 -4.58 -7.09
CA GLY A 30 3.42 -3.92 -6.12
C GLY A 30 2.66 -3.02 -5.14
N THR A 31 1.63 -2.31 -5.63
CA THR A 31 0.77 -1.47 -4.78
C THR A 31 -0.08 -2.31 -3.83
N VAL A 32 -0.63 -3.43 -4.29
CA VAL A 32 -1.36 -4.37 -3.43
C VAL A 32 -0.45 -4.91 -2.33
N ILE A 33 0.73 -5.42 -2.68
CA ILE A 33 1.70 -5.97 -1.72
C ILE A 33 2.18 -4.92 -0.71
N ALA A 34 2.51 -3.70 -1.17
CA ALA A 34 2.94 -2.61 -0.29
C ALA A 34 1.83 -2.17 0.68
N SER A 35 0.58 -2.24 0.26
CA SER A 35 -0.59 -1.85 1.06
C SER A 35 -1.11 -2.96 1.98
N TRP A 36 -0.68 -4.19 1.77
CA TRP A 36 -1.12 -5.35 2.52
C TRP A 36 -0.30 -5.52 3.79
N SER A 37 -0.94 -5.91 4.89
CA SER A 37 -0.25 -6.21 6.15
C SER A 37 -0.38 -7.69 6.47
N ASN A 38 0.70 -8.30 6.92
CA ASN A 38 0.68 -9.65 7.48
C ASN A 38 0.28 -9.61 8.97
N LYS A 39 -0.31 -10.69 9.49
CA LYS A 39 -0.88 -10.75 10.85
C LYS A 39 0.08 -10.37 11.98
N ASN A 40 1.38 -10.59 11.81
CA ASN A 40 2.38 -10.33 12.84
C ASN A 40 3.17 -9.03 12.60
N GLU A 41 2.76 -8.22 11.63
CA GLU A 41 3.46 -6.99 11.28
C GLU A 41 3.09 -5.88 12.26
N THR A 42 4.10 -5.28 12.90
CA THR A 42 3.92 -4.19 13.86
C THR A 42 3.98 -2.81 13.22
N ASP A 43 4.70 -2.67 12.10
CA ASP A 43 4.79 -1.44 11.30
C ASP A 43 3.91 -1.58 10.05
N THR A 44 2.59 -1.53 10.26
CA THR A 44 1.62 -1.63 9.17
C THR A 44 1.62 -0.39 8.28
N PRO A 45 1.48 -0.54 6.95
CA PRO A 45 1.49 0.60 6.01
C PRO A 45 0.41 1.63 6.31
N PHE A 46 -0.74 1.19 6.79
CA PHE A 46 -1.88 2.06 7.09
C PHE A 46 -2.38 1.86 8.53
N ILE A 47 -2.98 2.91 9.11
CA ILE A 47 -3.58 2.87 10.45
C ILE A 47 -4.65 1.77 10.52
N TYR A 48 -5.39 1.60 9.44
CA TYR A 48 -6.42 0.59 9.29
C TYR A 48 -6.04 -0.35 8.15
N SER A 49 -5.70 -1.58 8.49
CA SER A 49 -5.33 -2.59 7.51
C SER A 49 -6.33 -3.74 7.56
N PRO A 50 -7.34 -3.76 6.67
CA PRO A 50 -8.34 -4.82 6.64
C PRO A 50 -7.75 -6.22 6.48
N SER A 51 -6.58 -6.33 5.86
CA SER A 51 -5.86 -7.59 5.66
C SER A 51 -5.40 -8.28 6.95
N LEU A 52 -5.44 -7.58 8.09
CA LEU A 52 -5.18 -8.17 9.41
C LEU A 52 -6.36 -9.00 9.95
N SER A 53 -7.53 -8.86 9.36
CA SER A 53 -8.73 -9.63 9.74
C SER A 53 -8.61 -11.08 9.31
N ASP A 54 -9.30 -11.97 10.05
CA ASP A 54 -9.34 -13.39 9.69
C ASP A 54 -9.98 -13.61 8.32
N GLY A 55 -9.44 -14.57 7.57
CA GLY A 55 -9.88 -14.92 6.22
C GLY A 55 -9.14 -14.17 5.10
N PHE A 56 -8.31 -13.18 5.41
CA PHE A 56 -7.46 -12.56 4.40
C PHE A 56 -6.17 -13.36 4.20
N PRO A 57 -5.69 -13.51 2.94
CA PRO A 57 -4.44 -14.18 2.63
C PRO A 57 -3.22 -13.39 3.12
N SER A 58 -2.10 -14.08 3.30
CA SER A 58 -0.79 -13.45 3.46
C SER A 58 -0.31 -12.82 2.13
N ARG A 59 0.73 -11.99 2.19
CA ARG A 59 1.38 -11.46 0.98
C ARG A 59 1.88 -12.58 0.08
N GLN A 60 2.46 -13.65 0.65
CA GLN A 60 2.93 -14.79 -0.13
C GLN A 60 1.79 -15.47 -0.87
N GLU A 61 0.68 -15.74 -0.19
CA GLU A 61 -0.50 -16.33 -0.83
C GLU A 61 -1.07 -15.45 -1.96
N ILE A 62 -0.97 -14.11 -1.84
CA ILE A 62 -1.35 -13.20 -2.93
C ILE A 62 -0.44 -13.40 -4.15
N ILE A 63 0.88 -13.48 -3.94
CA ILE A 63 1.85 -13.74 -5.02
C ILE A 63 1.54 -15.08 -5.69
N ASP A 64 1.37 -16.14 -4.91
CA ASP A 64 1.08 -17.49 -5.42
C ASP A 64 -0.22 -17.52 -6.25
N ILE A 65 -1.27 -16.83 -5.78
CA ILE A 65 -2.53 -16.69 -6.51
C ILE A 65 -2.31 -15.94 -7.82
N TYR A 66 -1.54 -14.85 -7.80
CA TYR A 66 -1.28 -14.05 -8.99
C TYR A 66 -0.48 -14.86 -10.03
N GLU A 67 0.59 -15.53 -9.62
CA GLU A 67 1.38 -16.41 -10.49
C GLU A 67 0.54 -17.52 -11.12
N SER A 68 -0.37 -18.12 -10.35
CA SER A 68 -1.25 -19.18 -10.85
C SER A 68 -2.22 -18.72 -11.94
N LYS A 69 -2.47 -17.42 -12.05
CA LYS A 69 -3.48 -16.82 -12.96
C LYS A 69 -2.89 -15.90 -14.02
N SER A 70 -1.62 -15.57 -13.92
CA SER A 70 -0.90 -14.67 -14.80
C SER A 70 0.28 -15.37 -15.44
N SER A 71 0.62 -15.00 -16.67
CA SER A 71 1.84 -15.43 -17.36
C SER A 71 3.00 -14.45 -17.18
N LEU A 72 2.84 -13.41 -16.36
CA LEU A 72 3.86 -12.39 -16.14
C LEU A 72 4.99 -12.94 -15.28
N ASN A 73 6.23 -12.57 -15.64
CA ASN A 73 7.39 -12.80 -14.79
C ASN A 73 7.37 -11.80 -13.62
N LEU A 74 7.54 -12.28 -12.40
CA LEU A 74 7.55 -11.48 -11.17
C LEU A 74 8.96 -11.17 -10.65
N ASP A 75 10.02 -11.42 -11.40
CA ASP A 75 11.42 -11.21 -10.95
C ASP A 75 11.67 -9.79 -10.45
N ASP A 76 11.02 -8.80 -11.04
CA ASP A 76 11.15 -7.39 -10.70
C ASP A 76 10.14 -6.89 -9.67
N ILE A 77 9.35 -7.76 -9.03
CA ILE A 77 8.27 -7.35 -8.11
C ILE A 77 8.81 -6.50 -6.94
N GLU A 78 10.04 -6.76 -6.46
CA GLU A 78 10.65 -5.94 -5.40
C GLU A 78 10.77 -4.47 -5.81
N PHE A 79 11.16 -4.21 -7.05
CA PHE A 79 11.22 -2.83 -7.57
C PHE A 79 9.85 -2.16 -7.49
N TYR A 80 8.79 -2.82 -7.91
CA TYR A 80 7.43 -2.24 -7.92
C TYR A 80 6.87 -2.06 -6.51
N VAL A 81 7.16 -2.95 -5.59
CA VAL A 81 6.79 -2.79 -4.16
C VAL A 81 7.50 -1.56 -3.58
N ARG A 82 8.79 -1.41 -3.81
CA ARG A 82 9.56 -0.24 -3.36
C ARG A 82 9.10 1.05 -4.02
N LEU A 83 8.80 1.02 -5.32
CA LEU A 83 8.20 2.14 -6.04
C LEU A 83 6.87 2.56 -5.42
N SER A 84 6.04 1.61 -5.03
CA SER A 84 4.78 1.88 -4.35
C SER A 84 4.99 2.56 -2.98
N PHE A 85 5.93 2.09 -2.17
CA PHE A 85 6.28 2.78 -0.92
C PHE A 85 6.82 4.20 -1.15
N TRP A 86 7.62 4.40 -2.20
CA TRP A 86 8.06 5.74 -2.58
C TRP A 86 6.88 6.65 -2.96
N LYS A 87 5.94 6.17 -3.78
CA LYS A 87 4.72 6.91 -4.13
C LYS A 87 3.90 7.27 -2.89
N HIS A 88 3.71 6.33 -1.97
CA HIS A 88 3.03 6.58 -0.70
C HIS A 88 3.75 7.62 0.15
N ALA A 89 5.09 7.59 0.22
CA ALA A 89 5.87 8.61 0.94
C ALA A 89 5.62 10.01 0.36
N MET A 90 5.62 10.16 -0.97
CA MET A 90 5.36 11.45 -1.64
C MET A 90 3.94 11.97 -1.37
N ILE A 91 2.94 11.08 -1.42
CA ILE A 91 1.55 11.43 -1.12
C ILE A 91 1.42 11.89 0.34
N MET A 92 1.98 11.11 1.28
CA MET A 92 1.91 11.42 2.71
C MET A 92 2.69 12.69 3.09
N GLU A 93 3.81 12.97 2.42
CA GLU A 93 4.52 14.24 2.59
C GLU A 93 3.65 15.42 2.20
N GLY A 94 2.95 15.33 1.07
CA GLY A 94 2.01 16.37 0.66
C GLY A 94 0.86 16.57 1.65
N VAL A 95 0.39 15.49 2.30
CA VAL A 95 -0.62 15.55 3.38
C VAL A 95 -0.02 16.24 4.61
N TYR A 96 1.15 15.77 5.07
CA TYR A 96 1.86 16.33 6.22
C TYR A 96 2.10 17.83 6.09
N VAL A 97 2.61 18.29 4.94
CA VAL A 97 2.87 19.71 4.68
C VAL A 97 1.58 20.54 4.78
N ARG A 98 0.48 20.07 4.17
CA ARG A 98 -0.80 20.81 4.21
C ARG A 98 -1.37 20.91 5.63
N TYR A 99 -1.26 19.84 6.44
CA TYR A 99 -1.63 19.89 7.85
C TYR A 99 -0.72 20.82 8.66
N SER A 100 0.59 20.75 8.45
CA SER A 100 1.58 21.61 9.13
C SER A 100 1.39 23.09 8.84
N LEU A 101 0.91 23.42 7.64
CA LEU A 101 0.60 24.80 7.23
C LEU A 101 -0.82 25.26 7.61
N GLY A 102 -1.61 24.40 8.26
CA GLY A 102 -2.96 24.74 8.72
C GLY A 102 -4.04 24.79 7.64
N TYR A 103 -3.79 24.27 6.44
CA TYR A 103 -4.80 24.27 5.36
C TYR A 103 -6.08 23.49 5.69
N TYR A 104 -6.01 22.57 6.63
CA TYR A 104 -7.16 21.77 7.09
C TYR A 104 -7.70 22.22 8.47
N GLY A 105 -7.40 23.45 8.88
CA GLY A 105 -7.80 23.99 10.18
C GLY A 105 -6.88 23.53 11.33
N ASN A 106 -7.35 23.73 12.57
CA ASN A 106 -6.61 23.35 13.77
C ASN A 106 -6.71 21.85 13.98
N VAL A 107 -5.62 21.14 13.69
CA VAL A 107 -5.45 19.71 13.96
C VAL A 107 -4.47 19.56 15.11
N ASP A 108 -4.65 18.55 15.97
CA ASP A 108 -3.72 18.27 17.05
C ASP A 108 -2.31 18.03 16.50
N LYS A 109 -1.32 18.69 17.09
CA LYS A 109 0.09 18.54 16.70
C LYS A 109 0.53 17.07 16.69
N LYS A 110 0.04 16.26 17.62
CA LYS A 110 0.34 14.83 17.68
C LYS A 110 -0.09 14.09 16.41
N ASP A 111 -1.25 14.45 15.85
CA ASP A 111 -1.75 13.83 14.62
C ASP A 111 -0.95 14.28 13.41
N VAL A 112 -0.56 15.57 13.38
CA VAL A 112 0.35 16.10 12.35
C VAL A 112 1.70 15.38 12.39
N ASP A 113 2.30 15.25 13.55
CA ASP A 113 3.59 14.56 13.75
C ASP A 113 3.49 13.08 13.33
N ALA A 114 2.34 12.42 13.53
CA ALA A 114 2.10 11.05 13.09
C ALA A 114 2.15 10.90 11.56
N PHE A 115 1.67 11.88 10.80
CA PHE A 115 1.84 11.89 9.32
C PHE A 115 3.30 11.97 8.91
N GLY A 116 4.10 12.84 9.55
CA GLY A 116 5.54 12.95 9.31
C GLY A 116 6.29 11.64 9.59
N GLN A 117 6.00 10.97 10.71
CA GLN A 117 6.60 9.68 11.04
C GLN A 117 6.25 8.60 10.03
N ARG A 118 5.02 8.59 9.55
CA ARG A 118 4.57 7.65 8.52
C ARG A 118 5.25 7.88 7.18
N THR A 119 5.41 9.14 6.76
CA THR A 119 6.20 9.50 5.58
C THR A 119 7.61 8.93 5.66
N LEU A 120 8.28 9.10 6.82
CA LEU A 120 9.63 8.56 7.03
C LEU A 120 9.66 7.02 7.00
N SER A 121 8.65 6.35 7.58
CA SER A 121 8.54 4.88 7.50
C SER A 121 8.44 4.40 6.05
N PHE A 122 7.56 5.01 5.24
CA PHE A 122 7.44 4.66 3.83
C PHE A 122 8.73 4.93 3.04
N ALA A 123 9.40 6.06 3.27
CA ALA A 123 10.67 6.38 2.62
C ALA A 123 11.77 5.37 2.96
N LYS A 124 11.85 4.91 4.22
CA LYS A 124 12.77 3.85 4.65
C LYS A 124 12.48 2.54 3.92
N LYS A 125 11.22 2.10 3.86
CA LYS A 125 10.80 0.89 3.13
C LYS A 125 11.16 1.02 1.63
N ALA A 126 10.91 2.15 1.01
CA ALA A 126 11.25 2.40 -0.40
C ALA A 126 12.77 2.29 -0.68
N SER A 127 13.62 2.70 0.27
CA SER A 127 15.09 2.65 0.13
C SER A 127 15.69 1.29 0.49
N ASN A 128 14.94 0.39 1.10
CA ASN A 128 15.43 -0.89 1.58
C ASN A 128 15.60 -1.89 0.42
N LYS A 129 16.85 -2.29 0.15
CA LYS A 129 17.19 -3.26 -0.91
C LYS A 129 16.87 -4.72 -0.57
N ASN A 130 16.49 -5.00 0.67
CA ASN A 130 16.12 -6.33 1.14
C ASN A 130 14.65 -6.34 1.61
N LEU A 131 13.84 -5.44 1.09
CA LEU A 131 12.49 -5.22 1.59
C LEU A 131 11.64 -6.50 1.57
N LEU A 132 11.68 -7.27 0.48
CA LEU A 132 10.87 -8.49 0.38
C LEU A 132 11.21 -9.50 1.47
N LYS A 133 12.50 -9.65 1.84
CA LYS A 133 12.92 -10.56 2.93
C LYS A 133 12.41 -10.14 4.31
N GLU A 134 12.02 -8.88 4.46
CA GLU A 134 11.51 -8.35 5.73
C GLU A 134 9.98 -8.39 5.81
N ILE A 135 9.30 -8.31 4.67
CA ILE A 135 7.84 -8.21 4.63
C ILE A 135 7.14 -9.54 4.28
N PHE A 136 7.86 -10.56 3.79
CA PHE A 136 7.38 -11.91 3.57
C PHE A 136 7.85 -12.85 4.66
#